data_e1e442b07c546a9f46a7166f7a06a2ce
#
_entry.id   e1e442b07c546a9f46a7166f7a06a2ce
#
_cell.length_a   1.000
_cell.length_b   1.000
_cell.length_c   1.000
_cell.angle_alpha   90.00
_cell.angle_beta   90.00
_cell.angle_gamma   90.00
#
_symmetry.space_group_name_H-M   'P 1'
#
loop_
_entity.id
_entity.type
_entity.pdbx_description
1 polymer ?
#
loop_
_entity_poly.entity_id
_entity_poly.type
_entity_poly.pdbx_seq_one_letter_code
_entity_poly.pdbx_strand_id
1 'polypeptide(L)'
;RIVREEDGGWCLGDWCCLATGELPESYVNTALYVRALHMLAEIARIVGDSCADAAYQAAIGRSMAAVRADYAGLSDIGAAMVYAVALGLEDPARMNEYYSALGHFDTGFLTTDLLLELLWTHGCADTAYRLLSATDVGSFLYMRDHGATTIWESWTGGSHCHPMFGAGVRTVLTGLCGIRQTQGGAGWREIIIAPQLPTEMRHAAGRIHTPQGEIAVTLDRMTDGVHATVRIPEGVRAYRAGDGPLSAGVHTFLLSSD
;
A
#
# COMPACT_ATOMS: atom_id res chain seq x y z
N ARG A 1 0.59 1.75 -24.88
CA ARG A 1 -0.74 1.39 -25.38
C ARG A 1 -1.67 1.28 -24.19
N ILE A 2 -2.82 1.94 -24.26
CA ILE A 2 -3.89 1.79 -23.25
C ILE A 2 -4.50 0.40 -23.39
N VAL A 3 -4.63 -0.34 -22.29
CA VAL A 3 -5.30 -1.65 -22.27
C VAL A 3 -6.81 -1.42 -22.28
N ARG A 4 -7.51 -1.98 -23.26
CA ARG A 4 -8.96 -1.86 -23.42
C ARG A 4 -9.60 -3.23 -23.55
N GLU A 5 -10.90 -3.32 -23.27
CA GLU A 5 -11.67 -4.54 -23.43
C GLU A 5 -11.63 -5.08 -24.87
N GLU A 6 -11.66 -4.20 -25.86
CA GLU A 6 -11.51 -4.52 -27.28
C GLU A 6 -10.16 -5.16 -27.65
N ASP A 7 -9.15 -5.06 -26.76
CA ASP A 7 -7.85 -5.71 -26.91
C ASP A 7 -7.88 -7.20 -26.52
N GLY A 8 -9.03 -7.76 -26.22
CA GLY A 8 -9.26 -9.20 -26.02
C GLY A 8 -9.34 -9.66 -24.57
N GLY A 9 -9.62 -8.75 -23.63
CA GLY A 9 -9.76 -9.08 -22.22
C GLY A 9 -10.98 -8.41 -21.58
N TRP A 10 -11.49 -9.02 -20.54
CA TRP A 10 -12.45 -8.38 -19.66
C TRP A 10 -11.72 -7.39 -18.75
N CYS A 11 -12.16 -6.14 -18.77
CA CYS A 11 -11.58 -5.06 -18.00
C CYS A 11 -12.45 -4.79 -16.77
N LEU A 12 -11.92 -5.08 -15.59
CA LEU A 12 -12.64 -4.88 -14.32
C LEU A 12 -12.54 -3.43 -13.81
N GLY A 13 -11.47 -2.75 -14.16
CA GLY A 13 -11.17 -1.43 -13.58
C GLY A 13 -10.93 -1.50 -12.08
N ASP A 14 -11.32 -0.46 -11.36
CA ASP A 14 -11.33 -0.43 -9.89
C ASP A 14 -12.73 -0.82 -9.38
N TRP A 15 -13.01 -2.11 -9.33
CA TRP A 15 -14.32 -2.65 -8.99
C TRP A 15 -14.80 -2.17 -7.63
N CYS A 16 -16.09 -1.79 -7.56
CA CYS A 16 -16.75 -1.25 -6.36
C CYS A 16 -16.20 0.10 -5.88
N CYS A 17 -15.63 0.89 -6.79
CA CYS A 17 -15.20 2.27 -6.53
C CYS A 17 -16.42 3.17 -6.23
N LEU A 18 -16.29 4.05 -5.23
CA LEU A 18 -17.28 5.06 -4.87
C LEU A 18 -16.92 6.46 -5.41
N ALA A 19 -15.82 6.61 -6.13
CA ALA A 19 -15.38 7.90 -6.65
C ALA A 19 -16.50 8.62 -7.41
N THR A 20 -16.65 9.91 -7.15
CA THR A 20 -17.71 10.74 -7.74
C THR A 20 -17.53 11.06 -9.23
N GLY A 21 -16.38 10.70 -9.80
CA GLY A 21 -16.06 10.85 -11.22
C GLY A 21 -16.05 9.51 -11.93
N GLU A 22 -16.15 9.55 -13.24
CA GLU A 22 -15.95 8.36 -14.08
C GLU A 22 -14.47 8.04 -14.14
N LEU A 23 -14.05 6.96 -13.46
CA LEU A 23 -12.70 6.42 -13.54
C LEU A 23 -12.64 5.41 -14.68
N PRO A 24 -12.01 5.71 -15.82
CA PRO A 24 -11.99 4.79 -16.96
C PRO A 24 -11.26 3.48 -16.61
N GLU A 25 -11.89 2.34 -16.87
CA GLU A 25 -11.29 1.01 -16.68
C GLU A 25 -9.97 0.87 -17.44
N SER A 26 -9.88 1.44 -18.64
CA SER A 26 -8.65 1.45 -19.44
C SER A 26 -7.49 2.16 -18.74
N TYR A 27 -7.76 3.23 -17.99
CA TYR A 27 -6.73 3.92 -17.20
C TYR A 27 -6.19 3.00 -16.08
N VAL A 28 -7.10 2.44 -15.28
CA VAL A 28 -6.76 1.52 -14.17
C VAL A 28 -5.97 0.32 -14.69
N ASN A 29 -6.49 -0.35 -15.72
CA ASN A 29 -5.85 -1.53 -16.29
C ASN A 29 -4.48 -1.21 -16.90
N THR A 30 -4.32 -0.04 -17.53
CA THR A 30 -3.02 0.37 -18.07
C THR A 30 -2.03 0.68 -16.95
N ALA A 31 -2.47 1.33 -15.88
CA ALA A 31 -1.63 1.59 -14.71
C ALA A 31 -1.16 0.28 -14.05
N LEU A 32 -2.08 -0.68 -13.87
CA LEU A 32 -1.75 -2.02 -13.35
C LEU A 32 -0.82 -2.79 -14.29
N TYR A 33 -1.02 -2.68 -15.59
CA TYR A 33 -0.11 -3.27 -16.59
C TYR A 33 1.30 -2.70 -16.48
N VAL A 34 1.46 -1.39 -16.31
CA VAL A 34 2.78 -0.77 -16.08
C VAL A 34 3.42 -1.32 -14.80
N ARG A 35 2.67 -1.44 -13.70
CA ARG A 35 3.18 -2.04 -12.46
C ARG A 35 3.63 -3.48 -12.67
N ALA A 36 2.84 -4.29 -13.38
CA ALA A 36 3.22 -5.66 -13.72
C ALA A 36 4.49 -5.73 -14.58
N LEU A 37 4.65 -4.82 -15.53
CA LEU A 37 5.86 -4.73 -16.35
C LEU A 37 7.10 -4.39 -15.52
N HIS A 38 6.99 -3.50 -14.51
CA HIS A 38 8.10 -3.23 -13.58
C HIS A 38 8.52 -4.50 -12.82
N MET A 39 7.55 -5.28 -12.34
CA MET A 39 7.83 -6.55 -11.65
C MET A 39 8.49 -7.58 -12.59
N LEU A 40 8.00 -7.68 -13.83
CA LEU A 40 8.59 -8.57 -14.84
C LEU A 40 10.01 -8.15 -15.23
N ALA A 41 10.27 -6.86 -15.37
CA ALA A 41 11.60 -6.33 -15.62
C ALA A 41 12.58 -6.64 -14.47
N GLU A 42 12.10 -6.56 -13.23
CA GLU A 42 12.90 -6.96 -12.07
C GLU A 42 13.19 -8.47 -12.08
N ILE A 43 12.21 -9.31 -12.36
CA ILE A 43 12.40 -10.76 -12.49
C ILE A 43 13.41 -11.04 -13.60
N ALA A 44 13.30 -10.40 -14.76
CA ALA A 44 14.23 -10.58 -15.88
C ALA A 44 15.67 -10.26 -15.47
N ARG A 45 15.87 -9.18 -14.72
CA ARG A 45 17.21 -8.82 -14.18
C ARG A 45 17.74 -9.86 -13.19
N ILE A 46 16.88 -10.38 -12.31
CA ILE A 46 17.27 -11.41 -11.33
C ILE A 46 17.70 -12.71 -12.03
N VAL A 47 16.99 -13.12 -13.08
CA VAL A 47 17.33 -14.35 -13.84
C VAL A 47 18.39 -14.13 -14.94
N GLY A 48 18.85 -12.89 -15.14
CA GLY A 48 19.88 -12.55 -16.10
C GLY A 48 19.40 -12.44 -17.56
N ASP A 49 18.08 -12.28 -17.81
CA ASP A 49 17.52 -12.12 -19.16
C ASP A 49 17.47 -10.63 -19.55
N SER A 50 18.57 -10.14 -20.07
CA SER A 50 18.69 -8.75 -20.52
C SER A 50 17.81 -8.41 -21.71
N CYS A 51 17.47 -9.38 -22.56
CA CYS A 51 16.59 -9.17 -23.72
C CYS A 51 15.14 -8.93 -23.24
N ALA A 52 14.65 -9.74 -22.32
CA ALA A 52 13.33 -9.56 -21.71
C ALA A 52 13.26 -8.24 -20.92
N ASP A 53 14.28 -7.90 -20.12
CA ASP A 53 14.33 -6.61 -19.40
C ASP A 53 14.21 -5.43 -20.38
N ALA A 54 15.02 -5.40 -21.44
CA ALA A 54 14.96 -4.33 -22.43
C ALA A 54 13.56 -4.23 -23.11
N ALA A 55 12.93 -5.36 -23.40
CA ALA A 55 11.58 -5.39 -23.98
C ALA A 55 10.53 -4.83 -22.99
N TYR A 56 10.61 -5.20 -21.71
CA TYR A 56 9.72 -4.68 -20.67
C TYR A 56 9.93 -3.18 -20.41
N GLN A 57 11.18 -2.70 -20.37
CA GLN A 57 11.48 -1.27 -20.24
C GLN A 57 10.90 -0.46 -21.40
N ALA A 58 11.01 -0.96 -22.63
CA ALA A 58 10.41 -0.31 -23.80
C ALA A 58 8.86 -0.28 -23.71
N ALA A 59 8.23 -1.34 -23.21
CA ALA A 59 6.80 -1.40 -23.00
C ALA A 59 6.35 -0.43 -21.90
N ILE A 60 7.08 -0.35 -20.78
CA ILE A 60 6.87 0.63 -19.70
C ILE A 60 6.87 2.05 -20.28
N GLY A 61 7.90 2.44 -21.02
CA GLY A 61 8.01 3.78 -21.58
C GLY A 61 6.82 4.17 -22.46
N ARG A 62 6.36 3.24 -23.32
CA ARG A 62 5.17 3.48 -24.18
C ARG A 62 3.89 3.61 -23.37
N SER A 63 3.69 2.75 -22.36
CA SER A 63 2.46 2.73 -21.54
C SER A 63 2.42 3.92 -20.58
N MET A 64 3.55 4.31 -20.02
CA MET A 64 3.65 5.50 -19.15
C MET A 64 3.27 6.79 -19.90
N ALA A 65 3.62 6.92 -21.19
CA ALA A 65 3.22 8.07 -21.98
C ALA A 65 1.69 8.15 -22.13
N ALA A 66 1.02 7.02 -22.32
CA ALA A 66 -0.44 6.94 -22.40
C ALA A 66 -1.09 7.26 -21.03
N VAL A 67 -0.62 6.64 -19.93
CA VAL A 67 -1.15 6.91 -18.59
C VAL A 67 -1.04 8.38 -18.22
N ARG A 68 0.10 9.01 -18.55
CA ARG A 68 0.31 10.44 -18.28
C ARG A 68 -0.66 11.33 -19.07
N ALA A 69 -0.92 10.99 -20.31
CA ALA A 69 -1.84 11.74 -21.15
C ALA A 69 -3.29 11.64 -20.63
N ASP A 70 -3.72 10.44 -20.24
CA ASP A 70 -5.06 10.21 -19.70
C ASP A 70 -5.22 10.83 -18.32
N TYR A 71 -4.18 10.74 -17.46
CA TYR A 71 -4.22 11.29 -16.10
C TYR A 71 -4.44 12.80 -16.08
N ALA A 72 -3.98 13.53 -17.08
CA ALA A 72 -4.18 14.98 -17.16
C ALA A 72 -5.67 15.40 -17.08
N GLY A 73 -6.58 14.54 -17.54
CA GLY A 73 -8.03 14.75 -17.44
C GLY A 73 -8.69 14.10 -16.21
N LEU A 74 -7.93 13.37 -15.39
CA LEU A 74 -8.44 12.57 -14.25
C LEU A 74 -7.85 13.02 -12.91
N SER A 75 -7.07 14.09 -12.90
CA SER A 75 -6.27 14.51 -11.74
C SER A 75 -7.09 14.87 -10.49
N ASP A 76 -8.38 15.13 -10.64
CA ASP A 76 -9.28 15.44 -9.52
C ASP A 76 -10.04 14.20 -8.99
N ILE A 77 -9.79 13.02 -9.57
CA ILE A 77 -10.37 11.75 -9.13
C ILE A 77 -9.38 11.06 -8.19
N GLY A 78 -9.78 10.85 -6.92
CA GLY A 78 -8.90 10.29 -5.89
C GLY A 78 -8.27 8.96 -6.28
N ALA A 79 -9.07 8.01 -6.77
CA ALA A 79 -8.57 6.70 -7.21
C ALA A 79 -7.59 6.80 -8.40
N ALA A 80 -7.79 7.75 -9.33
CA ALA A 80 -6.82 8.01 -10.40
C ALA A 80 -5.49 8.56 -9.85
N MET A 81 -5.58 9.45 -8.88
CA MET A 81 -4.42 10.04 -8.19
C MET A 81 -3.55 8.98 -7.50
N VAL A 82 -4.17 7.96 -6.88
CA VAL A 82 -3.45 6.84 -6.25
C VAL A 82 -2.55 6.12 -7.26
N TYR A 83 -3.06 5.81 -8.45
CA TYR A 83 -2.24 5.20 -9.51
C TYR A 83 -1.16 6.14 -10.02
N ALA A 84 -1.47 7.44 -10.13
CA ALA A 84 -0.48 8.43 -10.56
C ALA A 84 0.68 8.56 -9.57
N VAL A 85 0.40 8.57 -8.26
CA VAL A 85 1.44 8.53 -7.21
C VAL A 85 2.27 7.25 -7.31
N ALA A 86 1.61 6.08 -7.45
CA ALA A 86 2.30 4.79 -7.58
C ALA A 86 3.24 4.72 -8.80
N LEU A 87 2.97 5.51 -9.83
CA LEU A 87 3.75 5.58 -11.06
C LEU A 87 4.69 6.80 -11.13
N GLY A 88 4.78 7.59 -10.05
CA GLY A 88 5.63 8.78 -9.99
C GLY A 88 5.17 9.94 -10.90
N LEU A 89 3.87 10.04 -11.17
CA LEU A 89 3.27 11.09 -11.98
C LEU A 89 2.61 12.19 -11.14
N GLU A 90 2.39 11.95 -9.85
CA GLU A 90 1.75 12.89 -8.92
C GLU A 90 2.50 12.92 -7.60
N ASP A 91 2.38 14.03 -6.87
CA ASP A 91 2.96 14.22 -5.54
C ASP A 91 2.14 13.45 -4.49
N PRO A 92 2.77 12.58 -3.67
CA PRO A 92 2.12 11.94 -2.54
C PRO A 92 1.43 12.90 -1.56
N ALA A 93 1.95 14.12 -1.41
CA ALA A 93 1.36 15.12 -0.53
C ALA A 93 -0.05 15.52 -0.98
N ARG A 94 -0.28 15.64 -2.29
CA ARG A 94 -1.61 15.94 -2.84
C ARG A 94 -2.60 14.81 -2.59
N MET A 95 -2.17 13.57 -2.76
CA MET A 95 -2.97 12.39 -2.43
C MET A 95 -3.33 12.37 -0.93
N ASN A 96 -2.37 12.65 -0.06
CA ASN A 96 -2.58 12.72 1.38
C ASN A 96 -3.59 13.82 1.75
N GLU A 97 -3.46 15.01 1.17
CA GLU A 97 -4.40 16.12 1.37
C GLU A 97 -5.83 15.73 0.97
N TYR A 98 -6.00 15.13 -0.23
CA TYR A 98 -7.29 14.67 -0.72
C TYR A 98 -7.95 13.68 0.24
N TYR A 99 -7.26 12.59 0.60
CA TYR A 99 -7.83 11.56 1.46
C TYR A 99 -7.96 11.98 2.92
N SER A 100 -7.09 12.86 3.40
CA SER A 100 -7.24 13.48 4.72
C SER A 100 -8.50 14.36 4.81
N ALA A 101 -8.84 15.07 3.75
CA ALA A 101 -10.06 15.88 3.68
C ALA A 101 -11.32 15.02 3.47
N LEU A 102 -11.24 13.98 2.62
CA LEU A 102 -12.36 13.09 2.34
C LEU A 102 -12.77 12.26 3.57
N GLY A 103 -11.81 11.71 4.30
CA GLY A 103 -12.03 11.01 5.56
C GLY A 103 -12.58 9.58 5.46
N HIS A 104 -12.84 9.05 4.27
CA HIS A 104 -13.27 7.67 4.00
C HIS A 104 -12.68 7.19 2.67
N PHE A 105 -12.84 5.91 2.33
CA PHE A 105 -12.42 5.40 1.03
C PHE A 105 -13.48 5.73 -0.04
N ASP A 106 -13.03 6.21 -1.19
CA ASP A 106 -13.82 6.32 -2.41
C ASP A 106 -13.39 5.29 -3.47
N THR A 107 -12.36 4.51 -3.15
CA THR A 107 -11.69 3.54 -4.00
C THR A 107 -12.42 2.21 -4.06
N GLY A 108 -12.19 1.44 -5.12
CA GLY A 108 -12.51 0.02 -5.19
C GLY A 108 -11.43 -0.83 -4.51
N PHE A 109 -11.58 -2.15 -4.56
CA PHE A 109 -10.71 -3.03 -3.79
C PHE A 109 -9.26 -3.09 -4.30
N LEU A 110 -9.01 -2.86 -5.59
CA LEU A 110 -7.65 -2.82 -6.13
C LEU A 110 -6.90 -1.57 -5.67
N THR A 111 -7.58 -0.44 -5.69
CA THR A 111 -6.98 0.85 -5.32
C THR A 111 -6.88 1.03 -3.81
N THR A 112 -7.79 0.45 -3.02
CA THR A 112 -7.77 0.56 -1.55
C THR A 112 -6.48 0.02 -0.94
N ASP A 113 -6.01 -1.17 -1.35
CA ASP A 113 -4.73 -1.73 -0.88
C ASP A 113 -3.55 -0.83 -1.28
N LEU A 114 -3.55 -0.37 -2.53
CA LEU A 114 -2.50 0.51 -3.05
C LEU A 114 -2.48 1.86 -2.33
N LEU A 115 -3.64 2.47 -2.09
CA LEU A 115 -3.75 3.72 -1.33
C LEU A 115 -3.15 3.58 0.07
N LEU A 116 -3.53 2.53 0.80
CA LEU A 116 -3.00 2.28 2.14
C LEU A 116 -1.48 2.04 2.10
N GLU A 117 -0.99 1.25 1.14
CA GLU A 117 0.45 1.02 0.96
C GLU A 117 1.21 2.35 0.74
N LEU A 118 0.68 3.22 -0.13
CA LEU A 118 1.30 4.51 -0.41
C LEU A 118 1.25 5.46 0.79
N LEU A 119 0.12 5.56 1.48
CA LEU A 119 0.00 6.40 2.68
C LEU A 119 1.05 6.01 3.73
N TRP A 120 1.20 4.72 4.03
CA TRP A 120 2.22 4.24 4.95
C TRP A 120 3.65 4.43 4.42
N THR A 121 3.85 4.30 3.11
CA THR A 121 5.19 4.46 2.51
C THR A 121 5.66 5.90 2.55
N HIS A 122 4.74 6.85 2.45
CA HIS A 122 5.04 8.28 2.44
C HIS A 122 4.84 8.98 3.80
N GLY A 123 4.77 8.22 4.91
CA GLY A 123 4.71 8.81 6.25
C GLY A 123 3.33 9.36 6.64
N CYS A 124 2.26 9.05 5.89
CA CYS A 124 0.92 9.58 6.10
C CYS A 124 0.08 8.68 7.03
N ALA A 125 0.66 8.29 8.16
CA ALA A 125 0.06 7.34 9.12
C ALA A 125 -1.29 7.82 9.67
N ASP A 126 -1.43 9.10 9.96
CA ASP A 126 -2.67 9.67 10.49
C ASP A 126 -3.82 9.59 9.49
N THR A 127 -3.54 9.86 8.21
CA THR A 127 -4.54 9.70 7.14
C THR A 127 -4.93 8.23 6.97
N ALA A 128 -3.95 7.31 6.90
CA ALA A 128 -4.23 5.88 6.82
C ALA A 128 -5.10 5.39 7.99
N TYR A 129 -4.79 5.81 9.23
CA TYR A 129 -5.56 5.48 10.41
C TYR A 129 -6.98 6.06 10.36
N ARG A 130 -7.13 7.33 9.94
CA ARG A 130 -8.44 7.97 9.79
C ARG A 130 -9.34 7.21 8.82
N LEU A 131 -8.83 6.81 7.66
CA LEU A 131 -9.58 6.01 6.69
C LEU A 131 -9.99 4.65 7.25
N LEU A 132 -9.08 3.97 7.96
CA LEU A 132 -9.35 2.66 8.56
C LEU A 132 -10.33 2.73 9.74
N SER A 133 -10.38 3.85 10.45
CA SER A 133 -11.27 4.08 11.62
C SER A 133 -12.54 4.85 11.28
N ALA A 134 -12.77 5.23 10.03
CA ALA A 134 -13.98 5.90 9.58
C ALA A 134 -15.21 5.00 9.73
N THR A 135 -16.39 5.61 9.94
CA THR A 135 -17.66 4.91 10.12
C THR A 135 -18.68 5.21 9.01
N ASP A 136 -18.35 6.12 8.11
CA ASP A 136 -19.19 6.47 6.97
C ASP A 136 -19.15 5.40 5.87
N VAL A 137 -20.04 5.50 4.90
CA VAL A 137 -19.97 4.68 3.67
C VAL A 137 -18.59 4.82 3.05
N GLY A 138 -18.03 3.72 2.59
CA GLY A 138 -16.64 3.68 2.15
C GLY A 138 -15.67 3.41 3.30
N SER A 139 -16.09 2.64 4.30
CA SER A 139 -15.19 2.24 5.39
C SER A 139 -15.49 0.83 5.92
N PHE A 140 -14.48 0.20 6.51
CA PHE A 140 -14.63 -1.13 7.12
C PHE A 140 -15.53 -1.10 8.37
N LEU A 141 -15.52 -0.02 9.13
CA LEU A 141 -16.36 0.10 10.31
C LEU A 141 -17.82 0.34 9.93
N TYR A 142 -18.10 0.99 8.79
CA TYR A 142 -19.45 1.04 8.25
C TYR A 142 -19.99 -0.37 8.02
N MET A 143 -19.24 -1.26 7.36
CA MET A 143 -19.66 -2.65 7.16
C MET A 143 -19.97 -3.33 8.49
N ARG A 144 -19.08 -3.19 9.50
CA ARG A 144 -19.25 -3.74 10.84
C ARG A 144 -20.54 -3.23 11.50
N ASP A 145 -20.79 -1.94 11.45
CA ASP A 145 -21.92 -1.29 12.12
C ASP A 145 -23.27 -1.63 11.42
N HIS A 146 -23.20 -2.11 10.18
CA HIS A 146 -24.33 -2.66 9.43
C HIS A 146 -24.42 -4.19 9.44
N GLY A 147 -23.76 -4.84 10.41
CA GLY A 147 -23.91 -6.27 10.68
C GLY A 147 -22.93 -7.18 9.96
N ALA A 148 -21.84 -6.64 9.37
CA ALA A 148 -20.82 -7.48 8.77
C ALA A 148 -20.06 -8.28 9.83
N THR A 149 -19.93 -9.58 9.61
CA THR A 149 -19.04 -10.49 10.33
C THR A 149 -17.82 -10.89 9.51
N THR A 150 -17.82 -10.51 8.23
CA THR A 150 -16.76 -10.71 7.24
C THR A 150 -16.67 -9.47 6.37
N ILE A 151 -15.65 -9.36 5.54
CA ILE A 151 -15.52 -8.27 4.56
C ILE A 151 -16.53 -8.51 3.41
N TRP A 152 -17.27 -7.45 3.06
CA TRP A 152 -18.20 -7.46 1.95
C TRP A 152 -17.53 -7.20 0.60
N GLU A 153 -18.21 -7.55 -0.49
CA GLU A 153 -17.76 -7.32 -1.86
C GLU A 153 -17.69 -5.82 -2.22
N SER A 154 -18.65 -5.04 -1.73
CA SER A 154 -18.66 -3.59 -1.95
C SER A 154 -18.85 -2.85 -0.64
N TRP A 155 -18.60 -1.55 -0.65
CA TRP A 155 -18.76 -0.69 0.52
C TRP A 155 -20.18 -0.68 1.09
N THR A 156 -21.18 -1.06 0.32
CA THR A 156 -22.60 -1.01 0.70
C THR A 156 -23.31 -2.36 0.69
N GLY A 157 -22.60 -3.46 0.38
CA GLY A 157 -23.20 -4.81 0.34
C GLY A 157 -22.59 -5.73 -0.69
N GLY A 158 -23.41 -6.47 -1.44
CA GLY A 158 -22.96 -7.52 -2.35
C GLY A 158 -22.77 -8.85 -1.62
N SER A 159 -21.80 -9.66 -2.03
CA SER A 159 -21.42 -10.88 -1.33
C SER A 159 -20.87 -10.57 0.07
N HIS A 160 -21.37 -11.26 1.11
CA HIS A 160 -20.97 -11.01 2.50
C HIS A 160 -19.77 -11.86 2.96
N CYS A 161 -19.01 -12.44 2.05
CA CYS A 161 -17.73 -13.10 2.33
C CYS A 161 -16.84 -12.92 1.11
N HIS A 162 -16.27 -11.72 0.96
CA HIS A 162 -15.47 -11.35 -0.22
C HIS A 162 -14.15 -10.71 0.22
N PRO A 163 -13.03 -11.44 0.22
CA PRO A 163 -11.80 -11.00 0.89
C PRO A 163 -11.01 -9.93 0.13
N MET A 164 -11.48 -9.42 -1.01
CA MET A 164 -10.70 -8.53 -1.86
C MET A 164 -10.27 -7.23 -1.16
N PHE A 165 -11.17 -6.56 -0.43
CA PHE A 165 -10.79 -5.42 0.41
C PHE A 165 -9.89 -5.79 1.59
N GLY A 166 -9.79 -7.08 1.93
CA GLY A 166 -8.93 -7.57 3.00
C GLY A 166 -7.43 -7.47 2.69
N ALA A 167 -7.05 -7.21 1.45
CA ALA A 167 -5.66 -6.99 1.07
C ALA A 167 -5.02 -5.83 1.86
N GLY A 168 -5.81 -4.80 2.19
CA GLY A 168 -5.38 -3.69 3.02
C GLY A 168 -4.94 -4.06 4.45
N VAL A 169 -5.38 -5.21 4.98
CA VAL A 169 -4.95 -5.69 6.32
C VAL A 169 -3.44 -5.93 6.37
N ARG A 170 -2.84 -6.39 5.28
CA ARG A 170 -1.38 -6.52 5.15
C ARG A 170 -0.67 -5.19 5.45
N THR A 171 -1.22 -4.10 4.98
CA THR A 171 -0.61 -2.77 5.11
C THR A 171 -0.59 -2.27 6.56
N VAL A 172 -1.49 -2.74 7.42
CA VAL A 172 -1.46 -2.44 8.85
C VAL A 172 -0.18 -2.99 9.49
N LEU A 173 0.19 -4.24 9.20
CA LEU A 173 1.44 -4.80 9.70
C LEU A 173 2.67 -4.14 9.08
N THR A 174 2.67 -3.96 7.75
CA THR A 174 3.82 -3.39 7.03
C THR A 174 3.96 -1.88 7.20
N GLY A 175 2.87 -1.18 7.52
CA GLY A 175 2.85 0.26 7.77
C GLY A 175 3.00 0.58 9.25
N LEU A 176 2.00 0.20 10.06
CA LEU A 176 1.95 0.52 11.48
C LEU A 176 3.16 -0.06 12.25
N CYS A 177 3.42 -1.37 12.10
CA CYS A 177 4.61 -2.01 12.69
C CYS A 177 5.87 -1.82 11.85
N GLY A 178 5.75 -1.39 10.60
CA GLY A 178 6.85 -1.09 9.71
C GLY A 178 7.71 -2.29 9.34
N ILE A 179 7.20 -3.53 9.44
CA ILE A 179 7.95 -4.75 9.13
C ILE A 179 7.85 -5.02 7.64
N ARG A 180 8.91 -4.75 6.89
CA ARG A 180 8.93 -4.91 5.42
C ARG A 180 10.15 -5.72 4.98
N GLN A 181 10.00 -6.56 3.97
CA GLN A 181 11.17 -7.15 3.29
C GLN A 181 11.87 -6.09 2.44
N THR A 182 13.19 -6.14 2.36
CA THR A 182 13.93 -5.39 1.35
C THR A 182 13.73 -6.00 -0.03
N GLN A 183 14.03 -5.26 -1.07
CA GLN A 183 13.92 -5.73 -2.46
C GLN A 183 14.78 -6.98 -2.74
N GLY A 184 15.91 -7.16 -2.03
CA GLY A 184 16.76 -8.36 -2.10
C GLY A 184 16.50 -9.38 -0.99
N GLY A 185 15.56 -9.12 -0.09
CA GLY A 185 15.37 -9.85 1.17
C GLY A 185 14.46 -11.07 1.09
N ALA A 186 14.51 -11.85 0.02
CA ALA A 186 13.68 -13.03 -0.15
C ALA A 186 13.66 -13.94 1.09
N GLY A 187 12.44 -14.38 1.48
CA GLY A 187 12.24 -15.29 2.61
C GLY A 187 12.49 -14.65 3.98
N TRP A 188 12.32 -13.36 4.12
CA TRP A 188 12.47 -12.60 5.37
C TRP A 188 13.91 -12.57 5.94
N ARG A 189 14.90 -12.83 5.09
CA ARG A 189 16.31 -12.81 5.49
C ARG A 189 16.89 -11.41 5.61
N GLU A 190 16.23 -10.46 4.95
CA GLU A 190 16.60 -9.05 5.02
C GLU A 190 15.35 -8.17 5.08
N ILE A 191 15.28 -7.30 6.09
CA ILE A 191 14.08 -6.51 6.39
C ILE A 191 14.44 -5.06 6.70
N ILE A 192 13.45 -4.20 6.50
CA ILE A 192 13.45 -2.82 7.01
C ILE A 192 12.42 -2.74 8.12
N ILE A 193 12.79 -2.07 9.21
CA ILE A 193 11.92 -1.70 10.32
C ILE A 193 11.68 -0.19 10.23
N ALA A 194 10.46 0.19 9.89
CA ALA A 194 10.02 1.57 9.72
C ALA A 194 8.62 1.78 10.33
N PRO A 195 8.47 1.62 11.65
CA PRO A 195 7.18 1.71 12.31
C PRO A 195 6.66 3.16 12.35
N GLN A 196 5.33 3.31 12.30
CA GLN A 196 4.66 4.59 12.39
C GLN A 196 3.46 4.46 13.32
N LEU A 197 3.38 5.26 14.37
CA LEU A 197 2.24 5.26 15.29
C LEU A 197 1.40 6.52 15.07
N PRO A 198 0.17 6.41 14.51
CA PRO A 198 -0.73 7.53 14.35
C PRO A 198 -0.91 8.34 15.63
N THR A 199 -1.14 9.65 15.52
CA THR A 199 -1.19 10.56 16.67
C THR A 199 -2.28 10.19 17.69
N GLU A 200 -3.41 9.65 17.23
CA GLU A 200 -4.52 9.21 18.07
C GLU A 200 -4.26 7.87 18.77
N MET A 201 -3.27 7.10 18.32
CA MET A 201 -2.94 5.81 18.93
C MET A 201 -1.93 5.96 20.08
N ARG A 202 -2.17 5.23 21.15
CA ARG A 202 -1.24 5.18 22.31
C ARG A 202 -0.35 3.95 22.28
N HIS A 203 -0.82 2.88 21.68
CA HIS A 203 -0.14 1.59 21.63
C HIS A 203 -0.46 0.85 20.35
N ALA A 204 0.53 0.15 19.82
CA ALA A 204 0.35 -0.84 18.76
C ALA A 204 1.37 -1.95 18.92
N ALA A 205 0.99 -3.18 18.55
CA ALA A 205 1.92 -4.30 18.52
C ALA A 205 1.58 -5.23 17.35
N GLY A 206 2.60 -5.76 16.71
CA GLY A 206 2.46 -6.75 15.65
C GLY A 206 3.65 -7.69 15.60
N ARG A 207 3.40 -8.88 15.09
CA ARG A 207 4.44 -9.90 14.91
C ARG A 207 4.19 -10.72 13.67
N ILE A 208 5.27 -11.25 13.12
CA ILE A 208 5.25 -12.18 12.01
C ILE A 208 6.17 -13.36 12.30
N HIS A 209 5.67 -14.56 12.04
CA HIS A 209 6.48 -15.76 12.11
C HIS A 209 7.13 -16.04 10.76
N THR A 210 8.43 -16.09 10.73
CA THR A 210 9.24 -16.32 9.54
C THR A 210 9.99 -17.64 9.67
N PRO A 211 10.56 -18.18 8.58
CA PRO A 211 11.43 -19.36 8.67
C PRO A 211 12.65 -19.19 9.59
N GLN A 212 13.08 -17.93 9.85
CA GLN A 212 14.18 -17.60 10.73
C GLN A 212 13.76 -17.38 12.19
N GLY A 213 12.45 -17.29 12.45
CA GLY A 213 11.90 -17.02 13.78
C GLY A 213 10.92 -15.85 13.78
N GLU A 214 10.53 -15.42 14.96
CA GLU A 214 9.56 -14.34 15.16
C GLU A 214 10.23 -12.96 15.05
N ILE A 215 9.68 -12.11 14.19
CA ILE A 215 9.92 -10.67 14.16
C ILE A 215 8.73 -10.01 14.86
N ALA A 216 8.98 -9.14 15.84
CA ALA A 216 7.92 -8.45 16.56
C ALA A 216 8.27 -6.97 16.74
N VAL A 217 7.25 -6.12 16.70
CA VAL A 217 7.34 -4.68 16.98
C VAL A 217 6.25 -4.30 17.95
N THR A 218 6.61 -3.55 18.97
CA THR A 218 5.69 -2.91 19.91
C THR A 218 5.98 -1.42 19.93
N LEU A 219 4.92 -0.62 19.88
CA LEU A 219 4.98 0.84 19.88
C LEU A 219 4.18 1.36 21.05
N ASP A 220 4.79 2.23 21.87
CA ASP A 220 4.16 2.85 23.02
C ASP A 220 4.40 4.37 22.96
N ARG A 221 3.32 5.15 23.02
CA ARG A 221 3.38 6.62 23.12
C ARG A 221 3.54 7.02 24.57
N MET A 222 4.70 7.55 24.91
CA MET A 222 5.06 8.06 26.22
C MET A 222 5.07 9.60 26.22
N THR A 223 5.40 10.19 27.37
CA THR A 223 5.47 11.66 27.51
C THR A 223 6.61 12.30 26.72
N ASP A 224 7.65 11.53 26.42
CA ASP A 224 8.86 11.94 25.69
C ASP A 224 8.87 11.53 24.22
N GLY A 225 7.80 10.86 23.73
CA GLY A 225 7.64 10.46 22.34
C GLY A 225 7.13 9.03 22.18
N VAL A 226 7.33 8.46 20.99
CA VAL A 226 6.92 7.09 20.68
C VAL A 226 8.14 6.16 20.82
N HIS A 227 8.05 5.23 21.75
CA HIS A 227 9.05 4.19 21.94
C HIS A 227 8.70 2.97 21.10
N ALA A 228 9.67 2.48 20.33
CA ALA A 228 9.56 1.24 19.58
C ALA A 228 10.44 0.16 20.21
N THR A 229 9.85 -0.98 20.55
CA THR A 229 10.59 -2.18 20.95
C THR A 229 10.49 -3.20 19.82
N VAL A 230 11.64 -3.63 19.29
CA VAL A 230 11.74 -4.51 18.13
C VAL A 230 12.51 -5.76 18.49
N ARG A 231 11.97 -6.93 18.14
CA ARG A 231 12.66 -8.22 18.25
C ARG A 231 13.06 -8.71 16.87
N ILE A 232 14.35 -9.00 16.70
CA ILE A 232 14.93 -9.54 15.46
C ILE A 232 15.49 -10.94 15.77
N PRO A 233 15.07 -12.01 15.08
CA PRO A 233 15.64 -13.35 15.26
C PRO A 233 17.02 -13.47 14.61
N GLU A 234 17.77 -14.48 15.01
CA GLU A 234 19.04 -14.81 14.37
C GLU A 234 18.85 -15.17 12.89
N GLY A 235 19.84 -14.82 12.06
CA GLY A 235 19.79 -15.07 10.62
C GLY A 235 18.99 -14.06 9.80
N VAL A 236 18.41 -13.04 10.44
CA VAL A 236 17.76 -11.90 9.78
C VAL A 236 18.69 -10.69 9.82
N ARG A 237 18.95 -10.10 8.67
CA ARG A 237 19.56 -8.77 8.55
C ARG A 237 18.46 -7.71 8.61
N ALA A 238 18.44 -6.92 9.64
CA ALA A 238 17.45 -5.87 9.81
C ALA A 238 18.10 -4.49 9.71
N TYR A 239 17.36 -3.54 9.14
CA TYR A 239 17.77 -2.14 9.04
C TYR A 239 16.68 -1.27 9.61
N ARG A 240 17.01 -0.33 10.47
CA ARG A 240 16.11 0.74 10.84
C ARG A 240 16.12 1.80 9.72
N ALA A 241 14.95 2.21 9.27
CA ALA A 241 14.84 3.27 8.27
C ALA A 241 15.50 4.56 8.78
N GLY A 242 16.43 5.10 7.99
CA GLY A 242 17.17 6.32 8.32
C GLY A 242 18.38 6.15 9.26
N ASP A 243 18.60 4.98 9.89
CA ASP A 243 19.57 4.86 10.99
C ASP A 243 20.67 3.79 10.77
N GLY A 244 20.36 2.70 10.11
CA GLY A 244 21.35 1.64 9.85
C GLY A 244 20.95 0.26 10.35
N PRO A 245 21.92 -0.68 10.41
CA PRO A 245 21.64 -2.08 10.71
C PRO A 245 21.28 -2.31 12.19
N LEU A 246 20.36 -3.26 12.41
CA LEU A 246 20.01 -3.82 13.70
C LEU A 246 20.51 -5.27 13.77
N SER A 247 21.23 -5.61 14.84
CA SER A 247 21.64 -7.00 15.11
C SER A 247 20.45 -7.87 15.54
N ALA A 248 20.63 -9.20 15.57
CA ALA A 248 19.68 -10.07 16.24
C ALA A 248 19.55 -9.71 17.73
N GLY A 249 18.35 -9.85 18.28
CA GLY A 249 18.06 -9.48 19.67
C GLY A 249 16.85 -8.55 19.82
N VAL A 250 16.78 -7.89 20.97
CA VAL A 250 15.74 -6.91 21.30
C VAL A 250 16.34 -5.51 21.32
N HIS A 251 15.72 -4.59 20.59
CA HIS A 251 16.13 -3.20 20.51
C HIS A 251 15.00 -2.29 20.95
N THR A 252 15.33 -1.23 21.68
CA THR A 252 14.37 -0.17 22.01
C THR A 252 14.94 1.17 21.59
N PHE A 253 14.13 1.98 20.90
CA PHE A 253 14.53 3.29 20.43
C PHE A 253 13.32 4.24 20.35
N LEU A 254 13.61 5.52 20.42
CA LEU A 254 12.63 6.57 20.21
C LEU A 254 12.42 6.77 18.68
N LEU A 255 11.17 6.86 18.24
CA LEU A 255 10.88 7.30 16.88
C LEU A 255 11.10 8.82 16.82
N SER A 256 11.82 9.26 15.79
CA SER A 256 11.91 10.71 15.51
C SER A 256 10.51 11.25 15.22
N SER A 257 10.14 12.32 15.89
CA SER A 257 9.01 13.15 15.47
C SER A 257 9.44 13.90 14.21
N ASP A 258 8.86 13.53 13.08
CA ASP A 258 8.96 14.36 11.87
C ASP A 258 8.13 15.64 12.02
#